data_d718fec62b4cb781e069b9ddaf958eb2
#
_entry.id   d718fec62b4cb781e069b9ddaf958eb2
#
_cell.length_a   1.000
_cell.length_b   1.000
_cell.length_c   1.000
_cell.angle_alpha   90.00
_cell.angle_beta   90.00
_cell.angle_gamma   90.00
#
_symmetry.space_group_name_H-M   'P 1'
#
loop_
_entity.id
_entity.type
_entity.pdbx_description
1 polymer ?
#
loop_
_entity_poly.entity_id
_entity_poly.type
_entity_poly.pdbx_seq_one_letter_code
_entity_poly.pdbx_strand_id
1 'polypeptide(L)'
;MIKNFNVKRGDQFSFTITFTNLTADLTTMNFGVKKDYESSLLISKSLNNGITKLGAGKYQIILNPSETMLDAGMYEFDLRFTIGPVVKTPLSGTINIMETVFE
;
A
#
# COMPACT_ATOMS: atom_id res chain seq x y z
N MET A 1 10.23 -4.57 -7.25
CA MET A 1 10.24 -5.44 -6.06
C MET A 1 8.87 -6.03 -5.83
N ILE A 2 8.82 -7.28 -5.41
CA ILE A 2 7.56 -7.96 -5.09
C ILE A 2 7.55 -8.29 -3.61
N LYS A 3 6.45 -7.98 -2.94
CA LYS A 3 6.23 -8.29 -1.53
C LYS A 3 4.89 -9.01 -1.35
N ASN A 4 4.85 -9.92 -0.38
CA ASN A 4 3.62 -10.61 -0.01
C ASN A 4 3.41 -10.39 1.48
N PHE A 5 2.24 -9.82 1.82
CA PHE A 5 1.89 -9.53 3.21
C PHE A 5 0.76 -10.45 3.67
N ASN A 6 0.77 -10.79 4.94
CA ASN A 6 -0.31 -11.53 5.59
C ASN A 6 -0.89 -10.62 6.67
N VAL A 7 -2.20 -10.39 6.60
CA VAL A 7 -2.90 -9.48 7.51
C VAL A 7 -4.15 -10.16 8.01
N LYS A 8 -4.37 -10.17 9.32
CA LYS A 8 -5.63 -10.64 9.89
C LYS A 8 -6.73 -9.63 9.58
N ARG A 9 -7.89 -10.14 9.20
CA ARG A 9 -9.05 -9.31 8.87
C ARG A 9 -9.40 -8.38 10.03
N GLY A 10 -9.51 -7.08 9.75
CA GLY A 10 -9.83 -6.08 10.77
C GLY A 10 -8.66 -5.54 11.56
N ASP A 11 -7.42 -6.02 11.31
CA ASP A 11 -6.24 -5.48 11.97
C ASP A 11 -5.76 -4.20 11.25
N GLN A 12 -5.24 -3.26 12.03
CA GLN A 12 -4.48 -2.16 11.45
C GLN A 12 -3.20 -2.72 10.85
N PHE A 13 -2.87 -2.31 9.63
CA PHE A 13 -1.68 -2.75 8.94
C PHE A 13 -0.89 -1.56 8.43
N SER A 14 0.42 -1.58 8.64
CA SER A 14 1.29 -0.54 8.11
C SER A 14 2.62 -1.12 7.68
N PHE A 15 3.25 -0.45 6.73
CA PHE A 15 4.61 -0.76 6.33
C PHE A 15 5.33 0.51 5.88
N THR A 16 6.67 0.45 5.89
CA THR A 16 7.51 1.59 5.51
C THR A 16 8.34 1.21 4.30
N ILE A 17 8.46 2.13 3.34
CA ILE A 17 9.34 1.98 2.20
C ILE A 17 10.41 3.07 2.25
N THR A 18 11.66 2.70 1.94
CA THR A 18 12.79 3.63 1.92
C THR A 18 13.44 3.59 0.54
N PHE A 19 13.64 4.77 -0.04
CA PHE A 19 14.35 4.96 -1.31
C PHE A 19 15.73 5.52 -1.00
N THR A 20 16.79 4.72 -1.18
CA THR A 20 18.14 5.07 -0.72
C THR A 20 18.81 6.21 -1.51
N ASN A 21 18.42 6.38 -2.78
CA ASN A 21 19.05 7.38 -3.66
C ASN A 21 18.09 8.49 -4.10
N LEU A 22 17.00 8.67 -3.37
CA LEU A 22 16.01 9.67 -3.71
C LEU A 22 16.42 11.02 -3.07
N THR A 23 16.80 11.99 -3.92
CA THR A 23 17.23 13.31 -3.45
C THR A 23 16.15 14.38 -3.62
N ALA A 24 15.12 14.12 -4.43
CA ALA A 24 14.02 15.04 -4.66
C ALA A 24 12.75 14.52 -4.00
N ASP A 25 11.85 15.44 -3.64
CA ASP A 25 10.54 15.05 -3.11
C ASP A 25 9.67 14.48 -4.22
N LEU A 26 8.85 13.49 -3.85
CA LEU A 26 7.87 12.91 -4.77
C LEU A 26 6.76 13.91 -5.03
N THR A 27 6.31 13.99 -6.28
CA THR A 27 5.14 14.79 -6.63
C THR A 27 3.88 14.10 -6.12
N THR A 28 3.77 12.79 -6.36
CA THR A 28 2.64 11.98 -5.87
C THR A 28 3.13 10.62 -5.42
N MET A 29 2.38 9.99 -4.54
CA MET A 29 2.53 8.58 -4.20
C MET A 29 1.15 8.01 -3.97
N ASN A 30 0.87 6.86 -4.59
CA ASN A 30 -0.44 6.20 -4.49
C ASN A 30 -0.24 4.72 -4.19
N PHE A 31 -1.04 4.22 -3.27
CA PHE A 31 -1.10 2.80 -2.94
C PHE A 31 -2.51 2.32 -3.22
N GLY A 32 -2.64 1.26 -4.01
CA GLY A 32 -3.93 0.71 -4.41
C GLY A 32 -4.00 -0.79 -4.19
N VAL A 33 -5.17 -1.27 -3.78
CA VAL A 33 -5.46 -2.70 -3.59
C VAL A 33 -6.70 -3.07 -4.39
N LYS A 34 -6.60 -4.16 -5.14
CA LYS A 34 -7.70 -4.76 -5.91
C LYS A 34 -7.79 -6.24 -5.60
N LYS A 35 -8.96 -6.83 -5.83
CA LYS A 35 -9.09 -8.29 -5.75
C LYS A 35 -8.24 -8.97 -6.82
N ASP A 36 -8.25 -8.42 -8.02
CA ASP A 36 -7.37 -8.78 -9.13
C ASP A 36 -7.22 -7.55 -10.03
N TYR A 37 -6.34 -7.62 -11.02
CA TYR A 37 -6.04 -6.45 -11.86
C TYR A 37 -7.20 -6.00 -12.75
N GLU A 38 -8.24 -6.80 -12.89
CA GLU A 38 -9.44 -6.45 -13.66
C GLU A 38 -10.56 -5.85 -12.81
N SER A 39 -10.40 -5.88 -11.48
CA SER A 39 -11.41 -5.38 -10.54
C SER A 39 -11.21 -3.88 -10.27
N SER A 40 -12.22 -3.27 -9.62
CA SER A 40 -12.12 -1.90 -9.14
C SER A 40 -11.22 -1.82 -7.90
N LEU A 41 -10.66 -0.63 -7.64
CA LEU A 41 -9.89 -0.39 -6.43
C LEU A 41 -10.77 -0.56 -5.20
N LEU A 42 -10.28 -1.35 -4.24
CA LEU A 42 -10.92 -1.57 -2.94
C LEU A 42 -10.35 -0.65 -1.88
N ILE A 43 -9.04 -0.37 -1.96
CA ILE A 43 -8.34 0.52 -1.04
C ILE A 43 -7.49 1.45 -1.90
N SER A 44 -7.51 2.75 -1.56
CA SER A 44 -6.70 3.74 -2.25
C SER A 44 -6.13 4.71 -1.22
N LYS A 45 -4.81 4.86 -1.22
CA LYS A 45 -4.09 5.78 -0.34
C LYS A 45 -3.22 6.70 -1.18
N SER A 46 -2.98 7.91 -0.67
CA SER A 46 -2.13 8.89 -1.32
C SER A 46 -1.34 9.67 -0.27
N LEU A 47 -0.39 10.50 -0.72
CA LEU A 47 0.38 11.36 0.19
C LEU A 47 -0.57 12.23 1.02
N ASN A 48 -0.34 12.23 2.35
CA ASN A 48 -1.14 12.93 3.34
C ASN A 48 -2.57 12.36 3.51
N ASN A 49 -2.82 11.21 2.89
CA ASN A 49 -4.09 10.49 3.05
C ASN A 49 -3.79 8.98 3.12
N GLY A 50 -3.25 8.57 4.27
CA GLY A 50 -2.83 7.19 4.51
C GLY A 50 -1.36 6.91 4.21
N ILE A 51 -0.68 7.81 3.48
CA ILE A 51 0.77 7.73 3.24
C ILE A 51 1.42 8.96 3.87
N THR A 52 2.37 8.74 4.77
CA THR A 52 3.04 9.80 5.51
C THR A 52 4.53 9.78 5.18
N LYS A 53 5.10 10.94 4.86
CA LYS A 53 6.55 11.08 4.70
C LYS A 53 7.19 11.14 6.07
N LEU A 54 8.07 10.18 6.38
CA LEU A 54 8.77 10.13 7.67
C LEU A 54 10.12 10.86 7.64
N GLY A 55 10.69 11.02 6.46
CA GLY A 55 11.97 11.67 6.25
C GLY A 55 12.34 11.62 4.79
N ALA A 56 13.55 12.06 4.43
CA ALA A 56 14.00 12.05 3.05
C ALA A 56 13.97 10.62 2.49
N GLY A 57 13.15 10.38 1.48
CA GLY A 57 13.02 9.08 0.83
C GLY A 57 12.34 8.00 1.66
N LYS A 58 11.72 8.35 2.79
CA LYS A 58 11.12 7.38 3.69
C LYS A 58 9.63 7.66 3.87
N TYR A 59 8.78 6.68 3.58
CA TYR A 59 7.33 6.82 3.58
C TYR A 59 6.68 5.65 4.31
N GLN A 60 5.62 5.94 5.06
CA GLN A 60 4.82 4.93 5.76
C GLN A 60 3.42 4.88 5.18
N ILE A 61 2.97 3.68 4.86
CA ILE A 61 1.62 3.42 4.36
C ILE A 61 0.83 2.74 5.47
N ILE A 62 -0.35 3.28 5.79
CA ILE A 62 -1.20 2.76 6.88
C ILE A 62 -2.57 2.41 6.32
N LEU A 63 -3.02 1.18 6.62
CA LEU A 63 -4.38 0.73 6.37
C LEU A 63 -5.10 0.62 7.71
N ASN A 64 -6.27 1.27 7.80
CA ASN A 64 -7.08 1.26 9.02
C ASN A 64 -7.80 -0.09 9.19
N PRO A 65 -8.23 -0.43 10.43
CA PRO A 65 -8.98 -1.67 10.65
C PRO A 65 -10.20 -1.83 9.74
N SER A 66 -10.93 -0.75 9.47
CA SER A 66 -12.09 -0.81 8.58
C SER A 66 -11.71 -1.14 7.14
N GLU A 67 -10.49 -0.81 6.72
CA GLU A 67 -10.02 -1.05 5.36
C GLU A 67 -9.55 -2.49 5.16
N THR A 68 -9.11 -3.15 6.21
CA THR A 68 -8.71 -4.56 6.16
C THR A 68 -9.88 -5.51 6.42
N MET A 69 -11.10 -4.99 6.65
CA MET A 69 -12.32 -5.78 6.79
C MET A 69 -12.83 -6.27 5.44
N LEU A 70 -11.94 -6.91 4.68
CA LEU A 70 -12.23 -7.52 3.40
C LEU A 70 -12.46 -9.02 3.60
N ASP A 71 -13.15 -9.65 2.67
CA ASP A 71 -13.30 -11.11 2.69
C ASP A 71 -11.92 -11.77 2.68
N ALA A 72 -11.78 -12.87 3.41
CA ALA A 72 -10.52 -13.60 3.43
C ALA A 72 -10.13 -14.06 2.03
N GLY A 73 -8.85 -13.92 1.70
CA GLY A 73 -8.32 -14.27 0.40
C GLY A 73 -7.15 -13.40 -0.01
N MET A 74 -6.69 -13.62 -1.24
CA MET A 74 -5.56 -12.89 -1.80
C MET A 74 -6.01 -11.68 -2.59
N TYR A 75 -5.32 -10.57 -2.37
CA TYR A 75 -5.55 -9.30 -3.07
C TYR A 75 -4.25 -8.83 -3.69
N GLU A 76 -4.36 -8.09 -4.81
CA GLU A 76 -3.21 -7.51 -5.50
C GLU A 76 -3.02 -6.07 -5.08
N PHE A 77 -1.76 -5.62 -4.93
CA PHE A 77 -1.47 -4.22 -4.63
C PHE A 77 -0.34 -3.69 -5.48
N ASP A 78 -0.36 -2.38 -5.70
CA ASP A 78 0.72 -1.63 -6.32
C ASP A 78 0.98 -0.36 -5.52
N LEU A 79 2.25 0.02 -5.43
CA LEU A 79 2.67 1.31 -4.91
C LEU A 79 3.35 2.08 -6.04
N ARG A 80 2.78 3.23 -6.40
CA ARG A 80 3.24 4.05 -7.51
C ARG A 80 3.63 5.43 -7.02
N PHE A 81 4.71 5.99 -7.59
CA PHE A 81 5.06 7.37 -7.31
C PHE A 81 5.36 8.13 -8.61
N THR A 82 5.34 9.46 -8.49
CA THR A 82 5.66 10.37 -9.59
C THR A 82 6.70 11.39 -9.11
N ILE A 83 7.75 11.60 -9.91
CA ILE A 83 8.71 12.68 -9.74
C ILE A 83 8.76 13.43 -11.06
N GLY A 84 8.20 14.68 -11.10
CA GLY A 84 8.08 15.41 -12.34
C GLY A 84 7.31 14.58 -13.39
N PRO A 85 7.89 14.34 -14.58
CA PRO A 85 7.22 13.54 -15.62
C PRO A 85 7.43 12.03 -15.45
N VAL A 86 8.23 11.59 -14.47
CA VAL A 86 8.60 10.17 -14.32
C VAL A 86 7.60 9.47 -13.40
N VAL A 87 7.03 8.36 -13.88
CA VAL A 87 6.10 7.51 -13.12
C VAL A 87 6.77 6.14 -12.92
N LYS A 88 6.81 5.66 -11.69
CA LYS A 88 7.38 4.36 -11.34
C LYS A 88 6.46 3.59 -10.40
N THR A 89 6.46 2.26 -10.55
CA THR A 89 5.79 1.35 -9.61
C THR A 89 6.86 0.48 -8.96
N PRO A 90 7.52 0.97 -7.90
CA PRO A 90 8.68 0.28 -7.31
C PRO A 90 8.31 -0.96 -6.51
N LEU A 91 7.06 -1.08 -6.09
CA LEU A 91 6.62 -2.16 -5.22
C LEU A 91 5.26 -2.66 -5.66
N SER A 92 5.13 -3.96 -5.79
CA SER A 92 3.85 -4.62 -6.05
C SER A 92 3.83 -5.97 -5.34
N GLY A 93 2.69 -6.65 -5.37
CA GLY A 93 2.59 -7.98 -4.79
C GLY A 93 1.19 -8.31 -4.32
N THR A 94 1.10 -9.07 -3.24
CA THR A 94 -0.18 -9.56 -2.72
C THR A 94 -0.33 -9.24 -1.25
N ILE A 95 -1.59 -9.06 -0.84
CA ILE A 95 -1.99 -9.02 0.56
C ILE A 95 -2.96 -10.17 0.78
N ASN A 96 -2.58 -11.09 1.67
CA ASN A 96 -3.45 -12.19 2.05
C ASN A 96 -4.24 -11.78 3.30
N ILE A 97 -5.53 -11.55 3.14
CA ILE A 97 -6.42 -11.27 4.28
C ILE A 97 -6.84 -12.60 4.89
N MET A 98 -6.50 -12.79 6.16
CA MET A 98 -6.73 -14.04 6.86
C MET A 98 -7.88 -13.89 7.84
N GLU A 99 -8.63 -14.97 8.04
CA GLU A 99 -9.71 -14.99 9.03
C GLU A 99 -9.14 -14.87 10.44
N THR A 100 -9.97 -14.39 11.35
CA THR A 100 -9.64 -14.26 12.77
C THR A 100 -10.75 -14.85 13.62
N VAL A 101 -10.41 -15.26 14.85
CA VAL A 101 -11.39 -15.82 15.78
C VAL A 101 -12.36 -14.78 16.35
N PHE A 102 -12.09 -13.49 16.10
CA PHE A 102 -12.88 -12.38 16.63
C PHE A 102 -13.98 -11.91 15.67
N GLU A 103 -14.28 -12.68 14.64
CA GLU A 103 -15.33 -12.35 13.67
C GLU A 103 -16.63 -13.07 13.97
#